data_e3e7e3363c8b6a775549660309f54801
#
_entry.id   e3e7e3363c8b6a775549660309f54801
#
_cell.length_a   1.000
_cell.length_b   1.000
_cell.length_c   1.000
_cell.angle_alpha   90.00
_cell.angle_beta   90.00
_cell.angle_gamma   90.00
#
_symmetry.space_group_name_H-M   'P 1'
#
loop_
_entity.id
_entity.type
_entity.pdbx_description
1 polymer ?
#
loop_
_entity_poly.entity_id
_entity_poly.type
_entity_poly.pdbx_seq_one_letter_code
_entity_poly.pdbx_strand_id
1 'polypeptide(L)'
;MMRRAIAVAAAAVPATFMVPAISSAQLPICSAEMLTATTQHDPAPSTQQNSLRIVLTNTSQQSCLVQGYPGVDLAGPDNPTYGPIYSLPRQETGFAPVTVAPGAAVSSELTYLSDGAHGWTPTTIVLTPPDTTTQLQVPWPQVGSVSRQDGATHPGTFIGPLRSA
;
A
#
# COMPACT_ATOMS: atom_id res chain seq x y z
N MET A 1 39.57 71.97 44.17
CA MET A 1 38.28 71.25 44.17
C MET A 1 38.25 70.34 42.94
N MET A 2 38.51 69.04 43.15
CA MET A 2 38.59 68.04 42.08
C MET A 2 37.20 67.36 41.96
N ARG A 3 36.50 67.48 40.80
CA ARG A 3 35.29 66.77 40.52
C ARG A 3 35.67 65.45 39.85
N ARG A 4 35.37 64.34 40.52
CA ARG A 4 35.46 62.98 39.93
C ARG A 4 34.17 62.65 39.13
N ALA A 5 34.35 62.42 37.84
CA ALA A 5 33.27 61.90 37.01
C ALA A 5 33.23 60.36 37.14
N ILE A 6 32.04 59.82 37.47
CA ILE A 6 31.75 58.38 37.50
C ILE A 6 31.15 58.00 36.14
N ALA A 7 31.86 57.14 35.39
CA ALA A 7 31.38 56.58 34.16
C ALA A 7 30.56 55.32 34.49
N VAL A 8 29.27 55.28 34.13
CA VAL A 8 28.37 54.12 34.20
C VAL A 8 28.50 53.36 32.91
N ALA A 9 29.06 52.16 32.96
CA ALA A 9 29.11 51.26 31.82
C ALA A 9 27.77 50.48 31.74
N ALA A 10 26.98 50.69 30.67
CA ALA A 10 25.79 49.91 30.37
C ALA A 10 26.18 48.61 29.65
N ALA A 11 25.99 47.46 30.30
CA ALA A 11 26.16 46.14 29.70
C ALA A 11 24.91 45.78 28.86
N ALA A 12 25.07 45.71 27.55
CA ALA A 12 24.04 45.20 26.65
C ALA A 12 24.06 43.65 26.67
N VAL A 13 22.94 43.04 27.10
CA VAL A 13 22.75 41.58 27.06
C VAL A 13 22.18 41.23 25.68
N PRO A 14 22.84 40.37 24.89
CA PRO A 14 22.27 39.91 23.62
C PRO A 14 21.09 38.98 23.87
N ALA A 15 19.90 39.34 23.35
CA ALA A 15 18.74 38.48 23.36
C ALA A 15 18.93 37.38 22.30
N THR A 16 19.20 36.15 22.75
CA THR A 16 19.24 34.96 21.89
C THR A 16 17.82 34.53 21.56
N PHE A 17 17.38 34.78 20.33
CA PHE A 17 16.12 34.25 19.81
C PHE A 17 16.28 32.76 19.52
N MET A 18 15.69 31.89 20.37
CA MET A 18 15.51 30.48 20.05
C MET A 18 14.44 30.35 18.95
N VAL A 19 14.87 30.03 17.73
CA VAL A 19 13.96 29.60 16.65
C VAL A 19 13.53 28.17 16.98
N PRO A 20 12.23 27.89 17.17
CA PRO A 20 11.79 26.51 17.38
C PRO A 20 12.11 25.71 16.12
N ALA A 21 12.84 24.61 16.26
CA ALA A 21 13.06 23.65 15.20
C ALA A 21 11.69 23.01 14.86
N ILE A 22 11.20 23.25 13.65
CA ILE A 22 10.02 22.56 13.14
C ILE A 22 10.46 21.12 12.86
N SER A 23 10.15 20.22 13.78
CA SER A 23 10.31 18.78 13.57
C SER A 23 9.31 18.37 12.48
N SER A 24 9.79 18.03 11.29
CA SER A 24 8.96 17.40 10.27
C SER A 24 8.57 16.01 10.79
N ALA A 25 7.34 15.88 11.29
CA ALA A 25 6.81 14.60 11.70
C ALA A 25 6.78 13.68 10.46
N GLN A 26 7.52 12.57 10.53
CA GLN A 26 7.51 11.56 9.48
C GLN A 26 6.13 10.91 9.46
N LEU A 27 5.53 10.77 8.25
CA LEU A 27 4.25 10.11 8.11
C LEU A 27 4.36 8.63 8.54
N PRO A 28 3.38 8.10 9.27
CA PRO A 28 3.35 6.67 9.60
C PRO A 28 3.15 5.84 8.32
N ILE A 29 3.58 4.59 8.35
CA ILE A 29 3.21 3.61 7.32
C ILE A 29 1.72 3.31 7.46
N CYS A 30 1.01 3.17 6.34
CA CYS A 30 -0.41 2.81 6.33
C CYS A 30 -0.57 1.38 6.85
N SER A 31 -1.12 1.23 8.05
CA SER A 31 -1.45 -0.08 8.61
C SER A 31 -2.81 -0.58 8.11
N ALA A 32 -3.09 -1.87 8.28
CA ALA A 32 -4.37 -2.46 7.87
C ALA A 32 -5.56 -1.80 8.59
N GLU A 33 -5.38 -1.35 9.84
CA GLU A 33 -6.43 -0.67 10.62
C GLU A 33 -6.78 0.72 10.07
N MET A 34 -5.88 1.33 9.32
CA MET A 34 -6.09 2.63 8.66
C MET A 34 -6.78 2.49 7.31
N LEU A 35 -6.83 1.28 6.75
CA LEU A 35 -7.21 1.03 5.37
C LEU A 35 -8.48 0.17 5.28
N THR A 36 -9.29 0.47 4.28
CA THR A 36 -10.38 -0.42 3.83
C THR A 36 -10.07 -0.88 2.42
N ALA A 37 -10.25 -2.18 2.18
CA ALA A 37 -10.00 -2.78 0.87
C ALA A 37 -11.31 -3.02 0.11
N THR A 38 -11.29 -2.72 -1.18
CA THR A 38 -12.37 -3.07 -2.13
C THR A 38 -11.77 -3.54 -3.45
N THR A 39 -12.60 -4.10 -4.31
CA THR A 39 -12.21 -4.49 -5.67
C THR A 39 -13.02 -3.72 -6.71
N GLN A 40 -12.38 -3.41 -7.83
CA GLN A 40 -13.03 -2.83 -9.01
C GLN A 40 -12.66 -3.67 -10.23
N HIS A 41 -13.62 -3.91 -11.08
CA HIS A 41 -13.37 -4.63 -12.33
C HIS A 41 -12.82 -3.66 -13.36
N ASP A 42 -11.66 -3.96 -13.92
CA ASP A 42 -11.08 -3.21 -15.02
C ASP A 42 -11.27 -3.94 -16.35
N PRO A 43 -11.26 -3.22 -17.48
CA PRO A 43 -11.21 -3.86 -18.79
C PRO A 43 -10.01 -4.81 -18.87
N ALA A 44 -10.22 -5.98 -19.41
CA ALA A 44 -9.15 -6.97 -19.60
C ALA A 44 -8.02 -6.37 -20.46
N PRO A 45 -6.74 -6.50 -20.02
CA PRO A 45 -5.60 -5.95 -20.77
C PRO A 45 -5.37 -6.70 -22.10
N SER A 46 -5.88 -7.92 -22.22
CA SER A 46 -5.80 -8.72 -23.45
C SER A 46 -6.93 -9.74 -23.46
N THR A 47 -7.05 -10.50 -24.57
CA THR A 47 -8.02 -11.60 -24.68
C THR A 47 -7.65 -12.82 -23.83
N GLN A 48 -6.43 -12.88 -23.30
CA GLN A 48 -5.92 -14.00 -22.51
C GLN A 48 -5.76 -13.65 -21.02
N GLN A 49 -5.59 -12.38 -20.70
CA GLN A 49 -5.44 -11.90 -19.32
C GLN A 49 -6.64 -11.06 -18.92
N ASN A 50 -7.06 -11.24 -17.68
CA ASN A 50 -8.05 -10.42 -17.02
C ASN A 50 -7.36 -9.50 -16.01
N SER A 51 -8.02 -8.40 -15.68
CA SER A 51 -7.54 -7.44 -14.68
C SER A 51 -8.60 -7.17 -13.63
N LEU A 52 -8.15 -7.09 -12.39
CA LEU A 52 -8.93 -6.70 -11.23
C LEU A 52 -8.13 -5.66 -10.46
N ARG A 53 -8.71 -4.50 -10.21
CA ARG A 53 -8.09 -3.47 -9.39
C ARG A 53 -8.45 -3.69 -7.93
N ILE A 54 -7.44 -3.79 -7.08
CA ILE A 54 -7.57 -3.77 -5.63
C ILE A 54 -7.35 -2.33 -5.18
N VAL A 55 -8.33 -1.77 -4.46
CA VAL A 55 -8.32 -0.39 -3.98
C VAL A 55 -8.23 -0.38 -2.47
N LEU A 56 -7.24 0.34 -1.93
CA LEU A 56 -7.05 0.56 -0.50
C LEU A 56 -7.34 2.04 -0.19
N THR A 57 -8.41 2.29 0.54
CA THR A 57 -8.83 3.64 0.95
C THR A 57 -8.42 3.91 2.39
N ASN A 58 -7.77 5.03 2.65
CA ASN A 58 -7.47 5.47 4.00
C ASN A 58 -8.74 5.98 4.68
N THR A 59 -9.27 5.22 5.62
CA THR A 59 -10.46 5.56 6.41
C THR A 59 -10.13 6.18 7.77
N SER A 60 -8.84 6.33 8.07
CA SER A 60 -8.38 7.01 9.29
C SER A 60 -8.42 8.54 9.15
N GLN A 61 -8.18 9.25 10.25
CA GLN A 61 -8.09 10.71 10.28
C GLN A 61 -6.67 11.23 10.02
N GLN A 62 -5.72 10.34 9.70
CA GLN A 62 -4.31 10.64 9.60
C GLN A 62 -3.78 10.25 8.22
N SER A 63 -2.98 11.12 7.60
CA SER A 63 -2.24 10.75 6.38
C SER A 63 -1.19 9.69 6.71
N CYS A 64 -1.01 8.74 5.82
CA CYS A 64 -0.01 7.69 5.94
C CYS A 64 0.73 7.47 4.63
N LEU A 65 1.80 6.70 4.67
CA LEU A 65 2.66 6.40 3.53
C LEU A 65 2.53 4.93 3.14
N VAL A 66 2.41 4.66 1.84
CA VAL A 66 2.59 3.30 1.28
C VAL A 66 3.70 3.33 0.25
N GLN A 67 4.44 2.21 0.14
CA GLN A 67 5.47 2.05 -0.88
C GLN A 67 5.62 0.59 -1.25
N GLY A 68 5.62 0.29 -2.55
CA GLY A 68 5.87 -1.06 -3.05
C GLY A 68 4.61 -1.83 -3.38
N TYR A 69 4.60 -3.12 -3.05
CA TYR A 69 3.58 -4.08 -3.44
C TYR A 69 2.81 -4.58 -2.22
N PRO A 70 1.49 -4.75 -2.30
CA PRO A 70 0.79 -5.53 -1.30
C PRO A 70 1.18 -7.02 -1.44
N GLY A 71 1.21 -7.76 -0.34
CA GLY A 71 1.11 -9.20 -0.38
C GLY A 71 -0.31 -9.58 -0.75
N VAL A 72 -0.49 -10.51 -1.68
CA VAL A 72 -1.82 -10.97 -2.11
C VAL A 72 -1.84 -12.48 -2.17
N ASP A 73 -2.73 -13.07 -1.39
CA ASP A 73 -3.07 -14.47 -1.43
C ASP A 73 -4.50 -14.64 -1.91
N LEU A 74 -4.73 -15.49 -2.89
CA LEU A 74 -6.06 -15.93 -3.27
C LEU A 74 -6.37 -17.18 -2.47
N ALA A 75 -7.44 -17.15 -1.66
CA ALA A 75 -7.91 -18.28 -0.88
C ALA A 75 -9.20 -18.83 -1.51
N GLY A 76 -9.35 -20.16 -1.52
CA GLY A 76 -10.50 -20.81 -2.11
C GLY A 76 -10.63 -22.29 -1.69
N PRO A 77 -11.40 -23.07 -2.44
CA PRO A 77 -11.51 -24.49 -2.22
C PRO A 77 -10.14 -25.20 -2.26
N ASP A 78 -10.01 -26.28 -1.55
CA ASP A 78 -8.80 -27.09 -1.60
C ASP A 78 -8.53 -27.60 -3.02
N ASN A 79 -7.31 -27.34 -3.50
CA ASN A 79 -6.85 -27.86 -4.78
C ASN A 79 -5.98 -29.09 -4.49
N PRO A 80 -6.24 -30.26 -5.08
CA PRO A 80 -5.53 -31.50 -4.76
C PRO A 80 -4.00 -31.41 -4.97
N THR A 81 -3.54 -30.53 -5.85
CA THR A 81 -2.10 -30.39 -6.17
C THR A 81 -1.46 -29.24 -5.38
N TYR A 82 -2.17 -28.13 -5.21
CA TYR A 82 -1.59 -26.87 -4.74
C TYR A 82 -2.19 -26.36 -3.42
N GLY A 83 -3.20 -27.05 -2.86
CA GLY A 83 -3.89 -26.62 -1.65
C GLY A 83 -4.81 -25.42 -1.85
N PRO A 84 -5.35 -24.83 -0.76
CA PRO A 84 -6.40 -23.82 -0.82
C PRO A 84 -5.89 -22.37 -1.02
N ILE A 85 -4.57 -22.15 -1.00
CA ILE A 85 -3.98 -20.81 -1.09
C ILE A 85 -3.11 -20.69 -2.34
N TYR A 86 -3.26 -19.59 -3.05
CA TYR A 86 -2.41 -19.20 -4.16
C TYR A 86 -1.79 -17.84 -3.87
N SER A 87 -0.52 -17.83 -3.45
CA SER A 87 0.24 -16.61 -3.21
C SER A 87 0.73 -16.02 -4.52
N LEU A 88 0.35 -14.77 -4.80
CA LEU A 88 0.64 -14.14 -6.07
C LEU A 88 2.09 -13.60 -6.11
N PRO A 89 2.82 -13.86 -7.18
CA PRO A 89 4.10 -13.21 -7.42
C PRO A 89 3.90 -11.73 -7.73
N ARG A 90 4.93 -10.93 -7.46
CA ARG A 90 4.96 -9.50 -7.76
C ARG A 90 5.46 -9.29 -9.19
N GLN A 91 4.81 -8.39 -9.91
CA GLN A 91 5.33 -7.92 -11.18
C GLN A 91 6.48 -6.93 -10.92
N GLU A 92 7.67 -7.25 -11.37
CA GLU A 92 8.84 -6.38 -11.20
C GLU A 92 8.74 -5.13 -12.08
N THR A 93 8.03 -4.12 -11.57
CA THR A 93 7.95 -2.78 -12.18
C THR A 93 8.33 -1.74 -11.14
N GLY A 94 8.81 -0.57 -11.60
CA GLY A 94 9.17 0.51 -10.69
C GLY A 94 7.97 1.01 -9.87
N PHE A 95 8.22 1.42 -8.63
CA PHE A 95 7.25 2.03 -7.72
C PHE A 95 7.84 3.27 -7.04
N ALA A 96 6.97 4.13 -6.55
CA ALA A 96 7.33 5.30 -5.77
C ALA A 96 6.49 5.34 -4.48
N PRO A 97 6.98 6.03 -3.42
CA PRO A 97 6.17 6.27 -2.24
C PRO A 97 4.92 7.07 -2.58
N VAL A 98 3.79 6.72 -1.99
CA VAL A 98 2.51 7.43 -2.13
C VAL A 98 2.01 7.84 -0.76
N THR A 99 1.76 9.14 -0.58
CA THR A 99 1.07 9.66 0.60
C THR A 99 -0.43 9.51 0.40
N VAL A 100 -1.08 8.83 1.34
CA VAL A 100 -2.52 8.57 1.32
C VAL A 100 -3.19 9.41 2.40
N ALA A 101 -3.80 10.51 1.99
CA ALA A 101 -4.55 11.38 2.90
C ALA A 101 -5.84 10.69 3.39
N PRO A 102 -6.47 11.18 4.49
CA PRO A 102 -7.80 10.72 4.89
C PRO A 102 -8.80 10.77 3.73
N GLY A 103 -9.49 9.66 3.47
CA GLY A 103 -10.43 9.51 2.36
C GLY A 103 -9.80 9.28 0.98
N ALA A 104 -8.48 9.45 0.83
CA ALA A 104 -7.79 9.13 -0.42
C ALA A 104 -7.55 7.62 -0.56
N ALA A 105 -7.29 7.18 -1.79
CA ALA A 105 -7.06 5.78 -2.10
C ALA A 105 -5.79 5.56 -2.92
N VAL A 106 -5.26 4.36 -2.79
CA VAL A 106 -4.25 3.79 -3.68
C VAL A 106 -4.80 2.50 -4.28
N SER A 107 -4.27 2.10 -5.41
CA SER A 107 -4.69 0.87 -6.06
C SER A 107 -3.52 0.03 -6.55
N SER A 108 -3.76 -1.27 -6.64
CA SER A 108 -2.84 -2.24 -7.23
C SER A 108 -3.61 -3.08 -8.24
N GLU A 109 -3.01 -3.34 -9.38
CA GLU A 109 -3.59 -4.18 -10.42
C GLU A 109 -3.23 -5.65 -10.18
N LEU A 110 -4.24 -6.49 -10.06
CA LEU A 110 -4.13 -7.94 -10.08
C LEU A 110 -4.43 -8.40 -11.51
N THR A 111 -3.42 -8.86 -12.22
CA THR A 111 -3.57 -9.52 -13.52
C THR A 111 -3.65 -11.01 -13.33
N TYR A 112 -4.57 -11.68 -14.03
CA TYR A 112 -4.72 -13.13 -13.91
C TYR A 112 -5.14 -13.79 -15.22
N LEU A 113 -4.72 -15.03 -15.38
CA LEU A 113 -5.18 -15.91 -16.45
C LEU A 113 -6.42 -16.67 -15.97
N SER A 114 -7.44 -16.73 -16.84
CA SER A 114 -8.62 -17.56 -16.60
C SER A 114 -8.45 -18.90 -17.30
N ASP A 115 -8.93 -19.96 -16.67
CA ASP A 115 -8.96 -21.32 -17.23
C ASP A 115 -10.41 -21.78 -17.49
N GLY A 116 -11.29 -20.83 -17.66
CA GLY A 116 -12.72 -21.09 -17.94
C GLY A 116 -13.37 -21.99 -16.89
N ALA A 117 -14.09 -23.00 -17.34
CA ALA A 117 -14.80 -23.92 -16.44
C ALA A 117 -13.87 -24.91 -15.70
N HIS A 118 -12.61 -25.02 -16.10
CA HIS A 118 -11.64 -25.97 -15.53
C HIS A 118 -10.73 -25.32 -14.48
N GLY A 119 -10.74 -23.99 -14.39
CA GLY A 119 -9.89 -23.25 -13.46
C GLY A 119 -10.37 -23.33 -12.01
N TRP A 120 -9.43 -23.04 -11.12
CA TRP A 120 -9.70 -22.90 -9.70
C TRP A 120 -10.33 -21.53 -9.40
N THR A 121 -11.44 -21.51 -8.69
CA THR A 121 -12.13 -20.25 -8.38
C THR A 121 -11.91 -19.88 -6.93
N PRO A 122 -11.18 -18.77 -6.65
CA PRO A 122 -11.03 -18.25 -5.29
C PRO A 122 -12.37 -17.83 -4.70
N THR A 123 -12.45 -17.76 -3.39
CA THR A 123 -13.57 -17.17 -2.65
C THR A 123 -13.18 -15.83 -2.00
N THR A 124 -11.90 -15.67 -1.69
CA THR A 124 -11.41 -14.54 -0.92
C THR A 124 -10.04 -14.07 -1.43
N ILE A 125 -9.83 -12.77 -1.43
CA ILE A 125 -8.53 -12.14 -1.60
C ILE A 125 -8.06 -11.73 -0.21
N VAL A 126 -6.90 -12.21 0.21
CA VAL A 126 -6.22 -11.85 1.45
C VAL A 126 -5.10 -10.88 1.11
N LEU A 127 -5.12 -9.70 1.70
CA LEU A 127 -4.22 -8.58 1.39
C LEU A 127 -3.36 -8.25 2.60
N THR A 128 -2.07 -8.12 2.40
CA THR A 128 -1.14 -7.60 3.40
C THR A 128 -0.55 -6.29 2.85
N PRO A 129 -0.90 -5.12 3.42
CA PRO A 129 -0.29 -3.86 3.00
C PRO A 129 1.24 -3.90 3.14
N PRO A 130 2.01 -3.14 2.32
CA PRO A 130 3.46 -3.10 2.45
C PRO A 130 3.91 -2.71 3.85
N ASP A 131 5.02 -3.30 4.29
CA ASP A 131 5.65 -3.03 5.60
C ASP A 131 4.76 -3.32 6.82
N THR A 132 3.72 -4.14 6.64
CA THR A 132 2.83 -4.60 7.72
C THR A 132 2.73 -6.12 7.74
N THR A 133 2.14 -6.68 8.79
CA THR A 133 1.83 -8.11 8.93
C THR A 133 0.34 -8.39 9.10
N THR A 134 -0.45 -7.35 9.35
CA THR A 134 -1.90 -7.47 9.52
C THR A 134 -2.57 -7.54 8.15
N GLN A 135 -3.51 -8.45 8.01
CA GLN A 135 -4.18 -8.74 6.75
C GLN A 135 -5.59 -8.11 6.69
N LEU A 136 -5.96 -7.71 5.49
CA LEU A 136 -7.33 -7.37 5.09
C LEU A 136 -7.88 -8.49 4.23
N GLN A 137 -9.19 -8.66 4.23
CA GLN A 137 -9.86 -9.65 3.40
C GLN A 137 -11.00 -9.02 2.62
N VAL A 138 -11.10 -9.36 1.33
CA VAL A 138 -12.22 -8.98 0.48
C VAL A 138 -12.71 -10.22 -0.28
N PRO A 139 -14.03 -10.35 -0.52
CA PRO A 139 -14.55 -11.44 -1.34
C PRO A 139 -13.96 -11.39 -2.75
N TRP A 140 -13.72 -12.57 -3.34
CA TRP A 140 -13.48 -12.67 -4.78
C TRP A 140 -14.74 -12.24 -5.54
N PRO A 141 -14.67 -11.27 -6.48
CA PRO A 141 -15.87 -10.66 -7.07
C PRO A 141 -16.57 -11.52 -8.12
N GLN A 142 -16.35 -12.82 -8.12
CA GLN A 142 -16.95 -13.80 -9.04
C GLN A 142 -16.71 -13.50 -10.54
N VAL A 143 -15.52 -12.96 -10.82
CA VAL A 143 -15.08 -12.65 -12.19
C VAL A 143 -14.51 -13.87 -12.94
N GLY A 144 -14.78 -15.06 -12.46
CA GLY A 144 -14.38 -16.34 -13.05
C GLY A 144 -13.25 -17.04 -12.29
N SER A 145 -12.76 -18.10 -12.90
CA SER A 145 -11.68 -18.92 -12.38
C SER A 145 -10.31 -18.29 -12.63
N VAL A 146 -9.32 -18.79 -11.92
CA VAL A 146 -7.91 -18.44 -12.07
C VAL A 146 -7.13 -19.69 -12.46
N SER A 147 -6.29 -19.56 -13.47
CA SER A 147 -5.31 -20.59 -13.82
C SER A 147 -4.15 -20.51 -12.81
N ARG A 148 -3.99 -21.55 -12.00
CA ARG A 148 -2.92 -21.61 -11.00
C ARG A 148 -1.59 -21.90 -11.69
N GLN A 149 -0.60 -21.13 -11.32
CA GLN A 149 0.76 -21.20 -11.88
C GLN A 149 1.83 -21.27 -10.78
N ASP A 150 1.52 -22.03 -9.71
CA ASP A 150 2.40 -22.18 -8.58
C ASP A 150 3.77 -22.71 -9.05
N GLY A 151 4.83 -22.02 -8.68
CA GLY A 151 6.20 -22.35 -9.06
C GLY A 151 6.60 -22.03 -10.51
N ALA A 152 5.73 -21.37 -11.30
CA ALA A 152 6.12 -20.93 -12.63
C ALA A 152 7.16 -19.80 -12.56
N THR A 153 8.18 -19.86 -13.44
CA THR A 153 9.23 -18.85 -13.50
C THR A 153 8.76 -17.52 -14.12
N HIS A 154 7.76 -17.57 -14.99
CA HIS A 154 7.17 -16.41 -15.65
C HIS A 154 5.65 -16.53 -15.64
N PRO A 155 5.02 -16.34 -14.47
CA PRO A 155 3.57 -16.48 -14.35
C PRO A 155 2.85 -15.32 -15.05
N GLY A 156 1.71 -15.64 -15.69
CA GLY A 156 0.80 -14.64 -16.25
C GLY A 156 -0.23 -14.12 -15.23
N THR A 157 -0.17 -14.60 -13.97
CA THR A 157 -0.98 -14.17 -12.84
C THR A 157 -0.06 -13.53 -11.80
N PHE A 158 -0.24 -12.25 -11.50
CA PHE A 158 0.65 -11.47 -10.64
C PHE A 158 -0.04 -10.24 -10.06
N ILE A 159 0.59 -9.62 -9.06
CA ILE A 159 0.17 -8.35 -8.46
C ILE A 159 1.15 -7.22 -8.80
N GLY A 160 0.63 -6.07 -9.21
CA GLY A 160 1.38 -4.85 -9.45
C GLY A 160 1.67 -4.05 -8.18
N PRO A 161 2.49 -2.98 -8.28
CA PRO A 161 2.73 -2.08 -7.16
C PRO A 161 1.54 -1.19 -6.87
N LEU A 162 1.47 -0.67 -5.64
CA LEU A 162 0.52 0.36 -5.25
C LEU A 162 0.85 1.68 -5.94
N ARG A 163 -0.19 2.33 -6.48
CA ARG A 163 -0.14 3.64 -7.13
C ARG A 163 -1.32 4.48 -6.66
N SER A 164 -1.27 5.80 -6.83
CA SER A 164 -2.45 6.65 -6.63
C SER A 164 -3.62 6.13 -7.48
N ALA A 165 -4.81 6.02 -6.86
CA ALA A 165 -6.03 5.56 -7.52
C ALA A 165 -6.67 6.66 -8.35
#